data_e9b64346f76f9dab8ace374585fc8cf2
#
_entry.id   e9b64346f76f9dab8ace374585fc8cf2
#
_cell.length_a   1.000
_cell.length_b   1.000
_cell.length_c   1.000
_cell.angle_alpha   90.00
_cell.angle_beta   90.00
_cell.angle_gamma   90.00
#
_symmetry.space_group_name_H-M   'P 1'
#
loop_
_entity.id
_entity.type
_entity.pdbx_description
1 polymer ?
#
loop_
_entity_poly.entity_id
_entity_poly.type
_entity_poly.pdbx_seq_one_letter_code
_entity_poly.pdbx_strand_id
1 'polypeptide(L)'
;MKGKDAKKSKGTGLSMVIDSKVGQRDEGIFYLLPSEMSKSGLLNPEKFDSVDIRNVDVDDIRPSALLGILSSLRPKGTCSVLICEPIAVMQPYEAKMIEANAKLAGFIDIQTSPATFFNEFSNQEDETLCVTFTKPEKPVF
;
A
#
# COMPACT_ATOMS: atom_id res chain seq x y z
N MET A 1 -1.91 -19.05 -22.43
CA MET A 1 -2.20 -18.77 -22.27
C MET A 1 -2.66 -17.99 -22.22
N LYS A 2 -2.54 -17.72 -22.38
CA LYS A 2 -2.88 -17.15 -22.44
C LYS A 2 -3.81 -16.40 -22.29
N GLY A 3 -4.32 -16.54 -22.74
CA GLY A 3 -5.48 -15.77 -22.80
C GLY A 3 -5.69 -14.97 -21.65
N LYS A 4 -5.43 -15.47 -20.60
CA LYS A 4 -5.60 -14.75 -19.46
C LYS A 4 -4.81 -13.54 -19.51
N ASP A 5 -3.80 -13.51 -20.20
CA ASP A 5 -3.00 -12.34 -20.22
C ASP A 5 -3.72 -11.19 -20.86
N ALA A 6 -4.53 -11.46 -21.78
CA ALA A 6 -5.26 -10.41 -22.45
C ALA A 6 -6.07 -9.60 -21.48
N LYS A 7 -6.60 -10.24 -20.49
CA LYS A 7 -7.40 -9.56 -19.60
C LYS A 7 -6.68 -8.61 -18.78
N LYS A 8 -5.45 -8.81 -18.60
CA LYS A 8 -4.74 -7.94 -17.80
C LYS A 8 -4.37 -6.72 -18.51
N SER A 9 -4.71 -6.60 -19.74
CA SER A 9 -4.35 -5.47 -20.52
C SER A 9 -4.80 -4.14 -20.00
N LYS A 10 -5.75 -4.13 -19.10
CA LYS A 10 -6.21 -2.90 -18.62
C LYS A 10 -5.16 -2.13 -17.92
N GLY A 11 -4.28 -2.75 -17.26
CA GLY A 11 -3.18 -2.11 -16.61
C GLY A 11 -1.89 -2.69 -17.09
N THR A 12 -0.80 -2.27 -16.48
CA THR A 12 0.51 -2.80 -16.81
C THR A 12 0.78 -4.10 -16.09
N GLY A 13 0.00 -4.42 -15.09
CA GLY A 13 0.27 -5.56 -14.24
C GLY A 13 1.42 -5.34 -13.29
N LEU A 14 1.90 -4.11 -13.15
CA LEU A 14 3.05 -3.83 -12.29
C LEU A 14 2.62 -3.54 -10.87
N SER A 15 3.40 -4.05 -9.94
CA SER A 15 3.16 -3.86 -8.53
C SER A 15 4.40 -3.33 -7.84
N MET A 16 4.20 -2.56 -6.77
CA MET A 16 5.29 -2.05 -5.96
C MET A 16 5.04 -2.46 -4.52
N VAL A 17 6.11 -2.81 -3.82
CA VAL A 17 6.04 -3.15 -2.41
C VAL A 17 6.93 -2.19 -1.64
N ILE A 18 6.40 -1.63 -0.56
CA ILE A 18 7.16 -0.77 0.33
C ILE A 18 7.30 -1.52 1.64
N ASP A 19 8.54 -1.84 1.99
CA ASP A 19 8.81 -2.71 3.10
C ASP A 19 10.15 -2.32 3.74
N SER A 20 10.16 -2.16 5.04
CA SER A 20 11.39 -1.82 5.74
C SER A 20 12.31 -3.03 5.91
N LYS A 21 11.79 -4.23 5.74
CA LYS A 21 12.58 -5.44 5.92
C LYS A 21 13.13 -5.90 4.60
N VAL A 22 14.43 -6.18 4.59
CA VAL A 22 15.08 -6.68 3.39
C VAL A 22 14.98 -8.18 3.44
N GLY A 23 14.23 -8.75 2.55
CA GLY A 23 14.09 -10.20 2.48
C GLY A 23 14.19 -10.63 1.05
N GLN A 24 13.66 -11.82 0.80
CA GLN A 24 13.61 -12.33 -0.54
C GLN A 24 12.66 -11.46 -1.36
N ARG A 25 13.11 -11.10 -2.54
CA ARG A 25 12.30 -10.25 -3.43
C ARG A 25 11.87 -11.05 -4.64
N ASP A 26 10.60 -10.86 -5.00
CA ASP A 26 10.06 -11.56 -6.16
C ASP A 26 10.37 -10.81 -7.44
N GLU A 27 10.58 -11.57 -8.49
CA GLU A 27 10.85 -11.01 -9.79
C GLU A 27 9.63 -10.25 -10.30
N GLY A 28 9.85 -9.15 -10.98
CA GLY A 28 8.76 -8.40 -11.56
C GLY A 28 8.05 -7.46 -10.60
N ILE A 29 8.51 -7.39 -9.37
CA ILE A 29 7.92 -6.49 -8.39
C ILE A 29 8.95 -5.43 -8.01
N PHE A 30 8.52 -4.18 -8.00
CA PHE A 30 9.37 -3.08 -7.57
C PHE A 30 9.35 -2.99 -6.05
N TYR A 31 10.48 -2.70 -5.46
CA TYR A 31 10.59 -2.56 -4.01
C TYR A 31 11.18 -1.20 -3.66
N LEU A 32 10.55 -0.53 -2.68
CA LEU A 32 11.05 0.73 -2.16
C LEU A 32 11.16 0.68 -0.66
N LEU A 33 12.06 1.47 -0.13
CA LEU A 33 12.15 1.65 1.30
C LEU A 33 11.13 2.69 1.75
N PRO A 34 10.67 2.62 2.98
CA PRO A 34 9.68 3.61 3.47
C PRO A 34 10.12 5.05 3.31
N SER A 35 11.42 5.32 3.44
CA SER A 35 11.93 6.68 3.31
C SER A 35 11.77 7.24 1.90
N GLU A 36 11.51 6.39 0.93
CA GLU A 36 11.37 6.82 -0.46
C GLU A 36 9.94 7.00 -0.91
N MET A 37 8.98 6.74 -0.03
CA MET A 37 7.57 6.80 -0.40
C MET A 37 7.15 8.13 -1.02
N SER A 38 7.54 9.23 -0.40
CA SER A 38 7.09 10.54 -0.86
C SER A 38 7.64 10.89 -2.25
N LYS A 39 8.71 10.22 -2.66
CA LYS A 39 9.31 10.49 -3.95
C LYS A 39 8.87 9.52 -5.04
N SER A 40 8.06 8.55 -4.68
CA SER A 40 7.67 7.49 -5.60
C SER A 40 7.04 8.03 -6.88
N GLY A 41 6.18 9.03 -6.76
CA GLY A 41 5.51 9.59 -7.92
C GLY A 41 6.44 10.31 -8.88
N LEU A 42 7.53 10.88 -8.35
CA LEU A 42 8.51 11.55 -9.19
C LEU A 42 9.34 10.54 -9.96
N LEU A 43 9.64 9.43 -9.34
CA LEU A 43 10.45 8.39 -9.98
C LEU A 43 9.65 7.52 -10.92
N ASN A 44 8.40 7.27 -10.60
CA ASN A 44 7.56 6.32 -11.32
C ASN A 44 6.13 6.84 -11.47
N PRO A 45 5.91 7.93 -12.23
CA PRO A 45 4.56 8.50 -12.35
C PRO A 45 3.61 7.55 -13.05
N GLU A 46 2.46 7.33 -12.41
CA GLU A 46 1.37 6.50 -12.95
C GLU A 46 1.85 5.17 -13.53
N LYS A 47 2.71 4.50 -12.80
CA LYS A 47 3.32 3.29 -13.31
C LYS A 47 2.67 2.02 -12.77
N PHE A 48 2.16 2.05 -11.55
CA PHE A 48 1.74 0.84 -10.87
C PHE A 48 0.24 0.68 -10.78
N ASP A 49 -0.22 -0.56 -10.86
CA ASP A 49 -1.63 -0.89 -10.66
C ASP A 49 -1.93 -1.13 -9.18
N SER A 50 -0.93 -1.53 -8.42
CA SER A 50 -1.11 -1.75 -7.00
C SER A 50 0.17 -1.47 -6.23
N VAL A 51 0.01 -1.05 -4.99
CA VAL A 51 1.12 -0.81 -4.08
C VAL A 51 0.76 -1.44 -2.75
N ASP A 52 1.65 -2.26 -2.21
CA ASP A 52 1.47 -2.87 -0.90
C ASP A 52 2.49 -2.28 0.05
N ILE A 53 2.02 -1.80 1.20
CA ILE A 53 2.87 -1.24 2.24
C ILE A 53 2.80 -2.15 3.45
N ARG A 54 3.96 -2.60 3.93
CA ARG A 54 4.01 -3.46 5.09
C ARG A 54 5.31 -3.22 5.86
N ASN A 55 5.30 -3.54 7.14
CA ASN A 55 6.43 -3.34 8.04
C ASN A 55 6.88 -1.88 8.06
N VAL A 56 5.92 -0.96 8.03
CA VAL A 56 6.19 0.47 8.06
C VAL A 56 5.43 1.05 9.24
N ASP A 57 6.10 1.88 10.02
CA ASP A 57 5.46 2.55 11.14
C ASP A 57 4.34 3.44 10.65
N VAL A 58 3.24 3.47 11.38
CA VAL A 58 2.11 4.31 11.01
C VAL A 58 2.54 5.78 10.95
N ASP A 59 3.52 6.18 11.75
CA ASP A 59 4.01 7.55 11.76
C ASP A 59 4.67 7.94 10.44
N ASP A 60 5.11 6.98 9.66
CA ASP A 60 5.71 7.24 8.36
C ASP A 60 4.68 7.21 7.22
N ILE A 61 3.45 6.81 7.51
CA ILE A 61 2.38 6.76 6.51
C ILE A 61 1.60 8.07 6.59
N ARG A 62 2.30 9.14 6.23
CA ARG A 62 1.75 10.50 6.30
C ARG A 62 1.06 10.87 5.01
N PRO A 63 0.22 11.91 5.03
CA PRO A 63 -0.40 12.36 3.78
C PRO A 63 0.60 12.65 2.67
N SER A 64 1.76 13.24 3.00
CA SER A 64 2.76 13.54 1.97
C SER A 64 3.34 12.26 1.36
N ALA A 65 3.58 11.24 2.18
CA ALA A 65 4.07 9.97 1.68
C ALA A 65 3.02 9.29 0.80
N LEU A 66 1.77 9.31 1.26
CA LEU A 66 0.68 8.71 0.50
C LEU A 66 0.40 9.47 -0.79
N LEU A 67 0.64 10.77 -0.80
CA LEU A 67 0.52 11.54 -2.03
C LEU A 67 1.54 11.07 -3.07
N GLY A 68 2.75 10.74 -2.63
CA GLY A 68 3.76 10.16 -3.52
C GLY A 68 3.29 8.83 -4.09
N ILE A 69 2.67 8.01 -3.27
CA ILE A 69 2.12 6.74 -3.72
C ILE A 69 0.98 6.98 -4.72
N LEU A 70 0.09 7.92 -4.40
CA LEU A 70 -1.02 8.25 -5.29
C LEU A 70 -0.51 8.63 -6.67
N SER A 71 0.55 9.44 -6.72
CA SER A 71 1.12 9.88 -7.98
C SER A 71 1.75 8.74 -8.77
N SER A 72 2.20 7.69 -8.09
CA SER A 72 2.82 6.54 -8.75
C SER A 72 1.80 5.50 -9.20
N LEU A 73 0.56 5.63 -8.78
CA LEU A 73 -0.49 4.69 -9.18
C LEU A 73 -1.17 5.14 -10.45
N ARG A 74 -1.58 4.18 -11.25
CA ARG A 74 -2.45 4.45 -12.39
C ARG A 74 -3.84 4.74 -11.87
N PRO A 75 -4.67 5.46 -12.63
CA PRO A 75 -6.07 5.68 -12.21
C PRO A 75 -6.74 4.35 -11.89
N LYS A 76 -7.50 4.32 -10.81
CA LYS A 76 -8.16 3.14 -10.28
C LYS A 76 -7.20 2.13 -9.65
N GLY A 77 -5.91 2.47 -9.59
CA GLY A 77 -4.96 1.63 -8.89
C GLY A 77 -5.22 1.64 -7.40
N THR A 78 -4.77 0.60 -6.72
CA THR A 78 -5.07 0.42 -5.31
C THR A 78 -3.81 0.38 -4.47
N CYS A 79 -3.96 0.81 -3.22
CA CYS A 79 -2.89 0.72 -2.24
C CYS A 79 -3.44 -0.03 -1.03
N SER A 80 -2.66 -0.94 -0.47
CA SER A 80 -3.04 -1.61 0.76
C SER A 80 -1.93 -1.44 1.78
N VAL A 81 -2.33 -1.23 3.03
CA VAL A 81 -1.40 -1.08 4.14
C VAL A 81 -1.70 -2.17 5.15
N LEU A 82 -0.76 -3.08 5.33
CA LEU A 82 -0.89 -4.13 6.33
C LEU A 82 -0.30 -3.61 7.64
N ILE A 83 -1.12 -3.60 8.67
CA ILE A 83 -0.68 -3.13 9.97
C ILE A 83 0.09 -4.26 10.63
N CYS A 84 1.35 -4.01 10.94
CA CYS A 84 2.20 -5.03 11.55
C CYS A 84 2.49 -4.69 13.00
N GLU A 85 1.49 -4.13 13.69
CA GLU A 85 1.58 -3.78 15.09
C GLU A 85 1.25 -5.01 15.94
N PRO A 86 2.19 -5.48 16.78
CA PRO A 86 1.95 -6.68 17.57
C PRO A 86 0.98 -6.47 18.73
N ILE A 87 0.68 -5.22 19.07
CA ILE A 87 -0.23 -4.93 20.18
C ILE A 87 -1.63 -4.72 19.61
N ALA A 88 -2.47 -5.72 19.81
CA ALA A 88 -3.79 -5.73 19.18
C ALA A 88 -4.64 -4.50 19.49
N VAL A 89 -4.50 -3.95 20.68
CA VAL A 89 -5.34 -2.81 21.06
C VAL A 89 -4.97 -1.56 20.27
N MET A 90 -3.76 -1.49 19.72
CA MET A 90 -3.33 -0.34 18.94
C MET A 90 -3.75 -0.43 17.48
N GLN A 91 -4.07 -1.62 16.99
CA GLN A 91 -4.36 -1.81 15.58
C GLN A 91 -5.55 -0.97 15.07
N PRO A 92 -6.69 -0.93 15.78
CA PRO A 92 -7.80 -0.10 15.30
C PRO A 92 -7.47 1.38 15.27
N TYR A 93 -6.68 1.84 16.22
CA TYR A 93 -6.28 3.23 16.27
C TYR A 93 -5.39 3.57 15.07
N GLU A 94 -4.45 2.70 14.78
CA GLU A 94 -3.56 2.92 13.64
C GLU A 94 -4.31 2.84 12.33
N ALA A 95 -5.29 1.94 12.23
CA ALA A 95 -6.10 1.85 11.03
C ALA A 95 -6.84 3.16 10.77
N LYS A 96 -7.38 3.77 11.82
CA LYS A 96 -8.09 5.04 11.66
C LYS A 96 -7.16 6.17 11.24
N MET A 97 -5.93 6.19 11.74
CA MET A 97 -4.96 7.17 11.32
C MET A 97 -4.62 7.02 9.84
N ILE A 98 -4.43 5.79 9.40
CA ILE A 98 -4.13 5.52 8.00
C ILE A 98 -5.30 5.92 7.11
N GLU A 99 -6.53 5.62 7.52
CA GLU A 99 -7.71 6.01 6.78
C GLU A 99 -7.78 7.53 6.61
N ALA A 100 -7.55 8.26 7.69
CA ALA A 100 -7.60 9.72 7.64
C ALA A 100 -6.51 10.29 6.74
N ASN A 101 -5.31 9.74 6.82
CA ASN A 101 -4.20 10.22 6.02
C ASN A 101 -4.39 9.90 4.54
N ALA A 102 -4.98 8.73 4.24
CA ALA A 102 -5.28 8.38 2.86
C ALA A 102 -6.32 9.33 2.27
N LYS A 103 -7.32 9.68 3.07
CA LYS A 103 -8.34 10.61 2.61
C LYS A 103 -7.74 11.98 2.34
N LEU A 104 -6.88 12.46 3.22
CA LEU A 104 -6.22 13.74 3.02
C LEU A 104 -5.34 13.74 1.77
N ALA A 105 -4.75 12.62 1.43
CA ALA A 105 -3.91 12.52 0.23
C ALA A 105 -4.72 12.46 -1.06
N GLY A 106 -6.03 12.19 -0.98
CA GLY A 106 -6.86 12.18 -2.17
C GLY A 106 -7.37 10.82 -2.59
N PHE A 107 -7.16 9.79 -1.79
CA PHE A 107 -7.67 8.46 -2.10
C PHE A 107 -9.16 8.34 -1.80
N ILE A 108 -9.81 7.39 -2.46
CA ILE A 108 -11.23 7.09 -2.26
C ILE A 108 -11.38 5.60 -1.95
N ASP A 109 -12.60 5.19 -1.65
CA ASP A 109 -12.96 3.79 -1.36
C ASP A 109 -12.06 3.22 -0.26
N ILE A 110 -11.95 3.97 0.82
CA ILE A 110 -11.07 3.62 1.93
C ILE A 110 -11.78 2.61 2.81
N GLN A 111 -11.18 1.44 3.00
CA GLN A 111 -11.78 0.35 3.77
C GLN A 111 -10.74 -0.33 4.64
N THR A 112 -11.19 -0.80 5.80
CA THR A 112 -10.35 -1.57 6.69
C THR A 112 -10.96 -2.96 6.83
N SER A 113 -10.15 -3.99 6.69
CA SER A 113 -10.62 -5.37 6.76
C SER A 113 -9.65 -6.23 7.59
N PRO A 114 -10.12 -7.38 8.10
CA PRO A 114 -9.24 -8.28 8.84
C PRO A 114 -8.16 -8.85 7.94
N ALA A 115 -7.01 -9.10 8.54
CA ALA A 115 -5.86 -9.67 7.85
C ALA A 115 -5.00 -10.40 8.86
N THR A 116 -3.89 -10.97 8.42
CA THR A 116 -2.92 -11.60 9.31
C THR A 116 -1.52 -11.12 8.93
N PHE A 117 -0.63 -11.17 9.88
CA PHE A 117 0.78 -10.89 9.62
C PHE A 117 1.63 -11.82 10.47
N PHE A 118 2.85 -12.08 10.01
CA PHE A 118 3.75 -12.90 10.76
C PHE A 118 4.42 -12.06 11.85
N ASN A 119 4.19 -12.46 13.11
CA ASN A 119 4.74 -11.73 14.25
C ASN A 119 6.03 -12.41 14.67
N GLU A 120 7.15 -11.73 14.47
CA GLU A 120 8.46 -12.29 14.78
C GLU A 120 8.68 -12.51 16.27
N PHE A 121 8.00 -11.74 17.10
CA PHE A 121 8.14 -11.90 18.54
C PHE A 121 7.51 -13.20 19.02
N SER A 122 6.35 -13.55 18.49
CA SER A 122 5.67 -14.79 18.86
C SER A 122 6.00 -15.92 17.90
N ASN A 123 6.63 -15.62 16.78
CA ASN A 123 6.99 -16.59 15.76
C ASN A 123 5.76 -17.31 15.21
N GLN A 124 4.68 -16.58 15.01
CA GLN A 124 3.44 -17.13 14.48
C GLN A 124 2.63 -16.06 13.79
N GLU A 125 1.57 -16.50 13.08
CA GLU A 125 0.67 -15.57 12.42
C GLU A 125 -0.29 -14.99 13.45
N ASP A 126 -0.39 -13.67 13.46
CA ASP A 126 -1.31 -12.97 14.34
C ASP A 126 -2.34 -12.21 13.52
N GLU A 127 -3.50 -11.99 14.10
CA GLU A 127 -4.56 -11.24 13.45
C GLU A 127 -4.24 -9.75 13.48
N THR A 128 -4.61 -9.06 12.43
CA THR A 128 -4.42 -7.64 12.34
C THR A 128 -5.47 -7.05 11.39
N LEU A 129 -5.22 -5.85 10.92
CA LEU A 129 -6.09 -5.13 10.00
C LEU A 129 -5.29 -4.70 8.78
N CYS A 130 -5.98 -4.62 7.67
CA CYS A 130 -5.41 -4.11 6.43
C CYS A 130 -6.30 -2.97 5.94
N VAL A 131 -5.70 -1.83 5.63
CA VAL A 131 -6.43 -0.68 5.11
C VAL A 131 -6.16 -0.60 3.61
N THR A 132 -7.21 -0.57 2.80
CA THR A 132 -7.08 -0.47 1.36
C THR A 132 -7.77 0.80 0.87
N PHE A 133 -7.22 1.39 -0.18
CA PHE A 133 -7.80 2.58 -0.77
C PHE A 133 -7.40 2.68 -2.22
N THR A 134 -8.14 3.48 -2.98
CA THR A 134 -8.06 3.50 -4.43
C THR A 134 -7.81 4.91 -4.95
N LYS A 135 -7.00 5.00 -6.00
CA LYS A 135 -6.79 6.28 -6.66
C LYS A 135 -8.02 6.59 -7.53
N PRO A 136 -8.59 7.80 -7.42
CA PRO A 136 -9.73 8.17 -8.25
C PRO A 136 -9.39 8.06 -9.73
N GLU A 137 -10.39 7.79 -10.53
CA GLU A 137 -10.20 7.70 -11.97
C GLU A 137 -9.79 9.05 -12.55
N LYS A 138 -10.33 10.12 -12.02
CA LYS A 138 -10.01 11.46 -12.46
C LYS A 138 -9.77 12.35 -11.25
N PRO A 139 -8.90 13.34 -11.41
CA PRO A 139 -8.68 14.26 -10.30
C PRO A 139 -9.98 14.99 -9.96
N VAL A 140 -10.11 15.34 -8.70
CA VAL A 140 -11.27 16.05 -8.23
C VAL A 140 -10.89 17.52 -8.06
N PHE A 141 -11.41 18.37 -8.86
CA PHE A 141 -11.23 19.79 -8.70
C PHE A 141 -12.44 20.54 -9.15
#